data_df6967306cdd17342fdb4f362b9d1e90
#
_entry.id   df6967306cdd17342fdb4f362b9d1e90
#
_cell.length_a   1.000
_cell.length_b   1.000
_cell.length_c   1.000
_cell.angle_alpha   90.00
_cell.angle_beta   90.00
_cell.angle_gamma   90.00
#
_symmetry.space_group_name_H-M   'P 1'
#
loop_
_entity.id
_entity.type
_entity.pdbx_description
1 polymer ?
#
loop_
_entity_poly.entity_id
_entity_poly.type
_entity_poly.pdbx_seq_one_letter_code
_entity_poly.pdbx_strand_id
1 'polypeptide(L)'
;PELMFKLSKRNKIEIPFKSVEEIRSAYNFTNLDSFLKIYYQGSNVLIKEEDFFDLTWEYILRCKQDNIVHTEIFFDPQSHLPRGVSFDTIIQGIHKALQKAKDEFNISSKIIMCFLRHLDEDSCFEVLKEACKYKDKIIGVGLDSSEKGNPPTKFKSLFEKAIEEGFLTVAHAGEEGP
;
A
#
# COMPACT_ATOMS: atom_id res chain seq x y z
N PRO A 1 -5.55 13.70 3.47
CA PRO A 1 -5.94 14.22 4.79
C PRO A 1 -7.45 14.09 5.06
N GLU A 2 -8.33 14.57 4.16
CA GLU A 2 -9.79 14.59 4.32
C GLU A 2 -10.35 13.18 4.50
N LEU A 3 -9.93 12.24 3.65
CA LEU A 3 -10.35 10.85 3.74
C LEU A 3 -9.90 10.22 5.07
N MET A 4 -8.66 10.43 5.49
CA MET A 4 -8.16 9.94 6.78
C MET A 4 -9.08 10.41 7.93
N PHE A 5 -9.44 11.69 7.94
CA PHE A 5 -10.30 12.27 8.97
C PHE A 5 -11.74 11.71 8.90
N LYS A 6 -12.26 11.48 7.69
CA LYS A 6 -13.57 10.83 7.47
C LYS A 6 -13.56 9.39 7.99
N LEU A 7 -12.53 8.61 7.64
CA LEU A 7 -12.41 7.21 8.03
C LEU A 7 -12.18 7.04 9.55
N SER A 8 -11.39 7.93 10.18
CA SER A 8 -11.20 7.91 11.63
C SER A 8 -12.53 8.02 12.38
N LYS A 9 -13.41 8.91 11.93
CA LYS A 9 -14.77 9.06 12.50
C LYS A 9 -15.64 7.83 12.22
N ARG A 10 -15.65 7.33 10.98
CA ARG A 10 -16.43 6.14 10.58
C ARG A 10 -16.07 4.92 11.41
N ASN A 11 -14.78 4.67 11.58
CA ASN A 11 -14.25 3.49 12.24
C ASN A 11 -13.99 3.69 13.75
N LYS A 12 -14.26 4.90 14.27
CA LYS A 12 -14.03 5.26 15.68
C LYS A 12 -12.57 5.03 16.10
N ILE A 13 -11.63 5.33 15.20
CA ILE A 13 -10.20 5.25 15.45
C ILE A 13 -9.69 6.65 15.78
N GLU A 14 -9.07 6.78 16.95
CA GLU A 14 -8.41 8.02 17.33
C GLU A 14 -7.16 8.25 16.49
N ILE A 15 -7.03 9.45 15.96
CA ILE A 15 -5.83 9.93 15.28
C ILE A 15 -5.29 11.15 16.04
N PRO A 16 -3.96 11.38 16.01
CA PRO A 16 -3.34 12.46 16.78
C PRO A 16 -3.58 13.86 16.18
N PHE A 17 -4.61 14.03 15.36
CA PHE A 17 -4.95 15.26 14.65
C PHE A 17 -6.38 15.68 14.93
N LYS A 18 -6.58 16.95 15.25
CA LYS A 18 -7.89 17.53 15.55
C LYS A 18 -8.61 18.09 14.33
N SER A 19 -7.87 18.36 13.25
CA SER A 19 -8.42 18.90 12.01
C SER A 19 -7.65 18.41 10.77
N VAL A 20 -8.24 18.63 9.60
CA VAL A 20 -7.60 18.37 8.31
C VAL A 20 -6.36 19.25 8.11
N GLU A 21 -6.40 20.49 8.60
CA GLU A 21 -5.29 21.44 8.53
C GLU A 21 -4.09 20.96 9.38
N GLU A 22 -4.34 20.38 10.54
CA GLU A 22 -3.27 19.77 11.35
C GLU A 22 -2.62 18.59 10.62
N ILE A 23 -3.40 17.73 9.96
CA ILE A 23 -2.86 16.65 9.14
C ILE A 23 -1.99 17.21 8.02
N ARG A 24 -2.46 18.21 7.27
CA ARG A 24 -1.69 18.85 6.21
C ARG A 24 -0.38 19.45 6.71
N SER A 25 -0.41 20.09 7.87
CA SER A 25 0.79 20.66 8.50
C SER A 25 1.79 19.60 8.94
N ALA A 26 1.30 18.43 9.38
CA ALA A 26 2.14 17.31 9.79
C ALA A 26 2.92 16.69 8.62
N TYR A 27 2.42 16.81 7.38
CA TYR A 27 3.15 16.36 6.19
C TYR A 27 4.37 17.22 5.83
N ASN A 28 4.81 18.09 6.72
CA ASN A 28 6.08 18.80 6.61
C ASN A 28 7.21 17.94 7.20
N PHE A 29 7.64 16.93 6.46
CA PHE A 29 8.69 15.99 6.84
C PHE A 29 10.06 16.39 6.28
N THR A 30 11.13 15.94 6.91
CA THR A 30 12.52 16.27 6.54
C THR A 30 13.29 15.09 5.96
N ASN A 31 12.82 13.87 6.17
CA ASN A 31 13.40 12.63 5.68
C ASN A 31 12.33 11.54 5.58
N LEU A 32 12.68 10.38 5.02
CA LEU A 32 11.77 9.26 4.83
C LEU A 32 11.18 8.76 6.16
N ASP A 33 11.98 8.62 7.20
CA ASP A 33 11.51 8.13 8.51
C ASP A 33 10.40 9.02 9.10
N SER A 34 10.56 10.35 9.00
CA SER A 34 9.55 11.30 9.47
C SER A 34 8.26 11.25 8.64
N PHE A 35 8.37 11.00 7.33
CA PHE A 35 7.22 10.75 6.46
C PHE A 35 6.52 9.43 6.83
N LEU A 36 7.26 8.31 6.90
CA LEU A 36 6.70 6.99 7.20
C LEU A 36 5.95 6.96 8.53
N LYS A 37 6.45 7.69 9.54
CA LYS A 37 5.76 7.81 10.83
C LYS A 37 4.33 8.37 10.68
N ILE A 38 4.17 9.40 9.87
CA ILE A 38 2.84 10.02 9.61
C ILE A 38 2.00 9.09 8.73
N TYR A 39 2.62 8.48 7.73
CA TYR A 39 1.97 7.54 6.82
C TYR A 39 1.36 6.35 7.56
N TYR A 40 2.13 5.66 8.41
CA TYR A 40 1.64 4.52 9.17
C TYR A 40 0.58 4.91 10.21
N GLN A 41 0.71 6.07 10.86
CA GLN A 41 -0.35 6.60 11.71
C GLN A 41 -1.64 6.82 10.94
N GLY A 42 -1.53 7.36 9.73
CA GLY A 42 -2.67 7.59 8.84
C GLY A 42 -3.32 6.30 8.37
N SER A 43 -2.54 5.26 8.08
CA SER A 43 -3.04 3.97 7.61
C SER A 43 -3.87 3.21 8.65
N ASN A 44 -3.74 3.54 9.93
CA ASN A 44 -4.48 2.90 11.02
C ASN A 44 -6.00 3.05 10.91
N VAL A 45 -6.50 4.03 10.17
CA VAL A 45 -7.95 4.23 9.97
C VAL A 45 -8.56 3.24 8.97
N LEU A 46 -7.71 2.50 8.22
CA LEU A 46 -8.13 1.50 7.23
C LEU A 46 -8.36 0.15 7.91
N ILE A 47 -9.61 -0.31 7.99
CA ILE A 47 -9.99 -1.52 8.73
C ILE A 47 -10.86 -2.45 7.89
N LYS A 48 -11.80 -1.87 7.13
CA LYS A 48 -12.80 -2.61 6.35
C LYS A 48 -12.49 -2.54 4.87
N GLU A 49 -13.02 -3.48 4.12
CA GLU A 49 -12.93 -3.50 2.66
C GLU A 49 -13.33 -2.15 2.03
N GLU A 50 -14.42 -1.54 2.52
CA GLU A 50 -14.88 -0.24 2.04
C GLU A 50 -13.88 0.90 2.26
N ASP A 51 -12.99 0.80 3.27
CA ASP A 51 -11.97 1.80 3.52
C ASP A 51 -10.86 1.76 2.45
N PHE A 52 -10.45 0.56 2.07
CA PHE A 52 -9.50 0.34 0.99
C PHE A 52 -10.09 0.70 -0.38
N PHE A 53 -11.38 0.40 -0.57
CA PHE A 53 -12.10 0.85 -1.75
C PHE A 53 -12.11 2.40 -1.83
N ASP A 54 -12.52 3.08 -0.77
CA ASP A 54 -12.61 4.55 -0.73
C ASP A 54 -11.23 5.19 -0.99
N LEU A 55 -10.16 4.66 -0.36
CA LEU A 55 -8.81 5.16 -0.57
C LEU A 55 -8.35 5.03 -2.03
N THR A 56 -8.55 3.85 -2.60
CA THR A 56 -8.19 3.59 -4.00
C THR A 56 -9.04 4.43 -4.94
N TRP A 57 -10.33 4.58 -4.66
CA TRP A 57 -11.24 5.38 -5.48
C TRP A 57 -10.86 6.86 -5.50
N GLU A 58 -10.50 7.44 -4.36
CA GLU A 58 -9.99 8.82 -4.29
C GLU A 58 -8.74 9.03 -5.15
N TYR A 59 -7.83 8.05 -5.17
CA TYR A 59 -6.67 8.06 -6.06
C TYR A 59 -7.11 8.00 -7.54
N ILE A 60 -8.03 7.11 -7.90
CA ILE A 60 -8.55 6.98 -9.27
C ILE A 60 -9.24 8.26 -9.75
N LEU A 61 -9.99 8.94 -8.88
CA LEU A 61 -10.60 10.22 -9.25
C LEU A 61 -9.54 11.28 -9.62
N ARG A 62 -8.37 11.27 -8.98
CA ARG A 62 -7.23 12.12 -9.37
C ARG A 62 -6.63 11.67 -10.68
N CYS A 63 -6.41 10.37 -10.87
CA CYS A 63 -5.95 9.83 -12.16
C CYS A 63 -6.84 10.29 -13.32
N LYS A 64 -8.16 10.28 -13.12
CA LYS A 64 -9.11 10.78 -14.11
C LYS A 64 -8.93 12.28 -14.39
N GLN A 65 -8.77 13.10 -13.34
CA GLN A 65 -8.55 14.54 -13.49
C GLN A 65 -7.26 14.86 -14.26
N ASP A 66 -6.22 14.05 -14.05
CA ASP A 66 -4.91 14.20 -14.66
C ASP A 66 -4.80 13.49 -16.03
N ASN A 67 -5.91 12.93 -16.55
CA ASN A 67 -5.97 12.18 -17.82
C ASN A 67 -5.05 10.95 -17.85
N ILE A 68 -4.80 10.31 -16.71
CA ILE A 68 -4.05 9.06 -16.61
C ILE A 68 -4.93 7.92 -17.13
N VAL A 69 -4.41 7.14 -18.07
CA VAL A 69 -5.11 6.02 -18.73
C VAL A 69 -4.68 4.65 -18.21
N HIS A 70 -3.55 4.58 -17.52
CA HIS A 70 -3.03 3.37 -16.88
C HIS A 70 -2.30 3.71 -15.59
N THR A 71 -2.46 2.87 -14.57
CA THR A 71 -1.76 3.00 -13.29
C THR A 71 -1.36 1.64 -12.72
N GLU A 72 -0.19 1.58 -12.11
CA GLU A 72 0.28 0.44 -11.34
C GLU A 72 0.44 0.88 -9.89
N ILE A 73 -0.33 0.28 -9.00
CA ILE A 73 -0.39 0.73 -7.61
C ILE A 73 0.25 -0.28 -6.67
N PHE A 74 0.96 0.24 -5.68
CA PHE A 74 1.56 -0.54 -4.60
C PHE A 74 0.64 -0.59 -3.38
N PHE A 75 0.69 -1.71 -2.66
CA PHE A 75 0.10 -1.83 -1.33
C PHE A 75 0.94 -2.75 -0.45
N ASP A 76 0.95 -2.48 0.86
CA ASP A 76 1.73 -3.23 1.86
C ASP A 76 0.78 -3.86 2.88
N PRO A 77 0.45 -5.15 2.74
CA PRO A 77 -0.46 -5.81 3.68
C PRO A 77 0.11 -5.86 5.11
N GLN A 78 1.44 -5.90 5.27
CA GLN A 78 2.11 -5.96 6.58
C GLN A 78 1.83 -4.73 7.46
N SER A 79 1.44 -3.60 6.88
CA SER A 79 0.96 -2.42 7.61
C SER A 79 -0.39 -2.65 8.31
N HIS A 80 -1.15 -3.66 7.91
CA HIS A 80 -2.53 -3.88 8.32
C HIS A 80 -2.75 -5.21 9.04
N LEU A 81 -2.08 -6.28 8.61
CA LEU A 81 -2.23 -7.64 9.17
C LEU A 81 -2.06 -7.70 10.70
N PRO A 82 -1.07 -7.01 11.33
CA PRO A 82 -0.91 -7.04 12.79
C PRO A 82 -2.09 -6.44 13.57
N ARG A 83 -2.93 -5.63 12.90
CA ARG A 83 -4.14 -5.04 13.48
C ARG A 83 -5.39 -5.89 13.25
N GLY A 84 -5.25 -7.11 12.72
CA GLY A 84 -6.34 -8.02 12.45
C GLY A 84 -7.11 -7.77 11.15
N VAL A 85 -6.61 -6.88 10.29
CA VAL A 85 -7.18 -6.67 8.94
C VAL A 85 -6.67 -7.78 8.02
N SER A 86 -7.56 -8.58 7.46
CA SER A 86 -7.18 -9.71 6.61
C SER A 86 -6.62 -9.26 5.25
N PHE A 87 -5.74 -10.08 4.67
CA PHE A 87 -5.25 -9.87 3.31
C PHE A 87 -6.40 -9.74 2.30
N ASP A 88 -7.42 -10.60 2.43
CA ASP A 88 -8.61 -10.55 1.58
C ASP A 88 -9.33 -9.20 1.67
N THR A 89 -9.54 -8.68 2.87
CA THR A 89 -10.16 -7.36 3.08
C THR A 89 -9.45 -6.26 2.30
N ILE A 90 -8.12 -6.26 2.31
CA ILE A 90 -7.30 -5.27 1.64
C ILE A 90 -7.43 -5.40 0.12
N ILE A 91 -7.12 -6.60 -0.40
CA ILE A 91 -7.05 -6.81 -1.84
C ILE A 91 -8.42 -6.66 -2.52
N GLN A 92 -9.52 -7.09 -1.87
CA GLN A 92 -10.85 -6.95 -2.44
C GLN A 92 -11.28 -5.49 -2.52
N GLY A 93 -11.01 -4.68 -1.49
CA GLY A 93 -11.30 -3.24 -1.52
C GLY A 93 -10.59 -2.53 -2.66
N ILE A 94 -9.28 -2.75 -2.79
CA ILE A 94 -8.46 -2.19 -3.87
C ILE A 94 -8.99 -2.67 -5.23
N HIS A 95 -9.13 -3.98 -5.42
CA HIS A 95 -9.52 -4.56 -6.70
C HIS A 95 -10.90 -4.07 -7.17
N LYS A 96 -11.90 -3.99 -6.28
CA LYS A 96 -13.23 -3.46 -6.62
C LYS A 96 -13.19 -2.02 -7.11
N ALA A 97 -12.38 -1.16 -6.49
CA ALA A 97 -12.22 0.22 -6.94
C ALA A 97 -11.56 0.29 -8.33
N LEU A 98 -10.56 -0.55 -8.59
CA LEU A 98 -9.88 -0.60 -9.88
C LEU A 98 -10.78 -1.16 -11.00
N GLN A 99 -11.61 -2.17 -10.72
CA GLN A 99 -12.60 -2.65 -11.68
C GLN A 99 -13.59 -1.55 -12.04
N LYS A 100 -14.13 -0.85 -11.03
CA LYS A 100 -15.01 0.30 -11.26
C LYS A 100 -14.33 1.40 -12.09
N ALA A 101 -13.04 1.66 -11.87
CA ALA A 101 -12.25 2.61 -12.65
C ALA A 101 -12.16 2.21 -14.12
N LYS A 102 -11.99 0.91 -14.39
CA LYS A 102 -11.99 0.37 -15.75
C LYS A 102 -13.33 0.57 -16.43
N ASP A 103 -14.42 0.25 -15.72
CA ASP A 103 -15.79 0.28 -16.27
C ASP A 103 -16.27 1.72 -16.52
N GLU A 104 -16.03 2.64 -15.58
CA GLU A 104 -16.54 4.01 -15.65
C GLU A 104 -15.63 4.98 -16.42
N PHE A 105 -14.31 4.80 -16.33
CA PHE A 105 -13.34 5.78 -16.85
C PHE A 105 -12.40 5.18 -17.90
N ASN A 106 -12.48 3.88 -18.16
CA ASN A 106 -11.55 3.15 -19.02
C ASN A 106 -10.07 3.29 -18.57
N ILE A 107 -9.83 3.48 -17.27
CA ILE A 107 -8.49 3.49 -16.69
C ILE A 107 -8.09 2.05 -16.42
N SER A 108 -7.04 1.57 -17.09
CA SER A 108 -6.46 0.25 -16.82
C SER A 108 -5.53 0.31 -15.59
N SER A 109 -5.39 -0.83 -14.90
CA SER A 109 -4.56 -0.87 -13.70
C SER A 109 -3.94 -2.22 -13.44
N LYS A 110 -2.84 -2.22 -12.67
CA LYS A 110 -2.21 -3.39 -12.10
C LYS A 110 -1.97 -3.18 -10.61
N ILE A 111 -1.90 -4.28 -9.87
CA ILE A 111 -1.63 -4.27 -8.44
C ILE A 111 -0.29 -4.94 -8.19
N ILE A 112 0.56 -4.30 -7.41
CA ILE A 112 1.87 -4.77 -6.97
C ILE A 112 1.84 -4.84 -5.44
N MET A 113 2.09 -6.01 -4.86
CA MET A 113 2.18 -6.15 -3.40
C MET A 113 3.61 -5.90 -2.96
N CYS A 114 3.81 -4.97 -2.02
CA CYS A 114 5.13 -4.69 -1.47
C CYS A 114 5.39 -5.38 -0.13
N PHE A 115 6.64 -5.73 0.09
CA PHE A 115 7.16 -6.16 1.37
C PHE A 115 7.82 -4.98 2.08
N LEU A 116 7.53 -4.82 3.38
CA LEU A 116 8.14 -3.78 4.20
C LEU A 116 9.59 -4.18 4.54
N ARG A 117 10.56 -3.51 3.93
CA ARG A 117 11.98 -3.88 4.00
C ARG A 117 12.63 -3.71 5.39
N HIS A 118 11.99 -2.99 6.29
CA HIS A 118 12.44 -2.89 7.68
C HIS A 118 12.09 -4.12 8.53
N LEU A 119 11.21 -5.00 8.03
CA LEU A 119 10.86 -6.27 8.67
C LEU A 119 11.85 -7.38 8.29
N ASP A 120 11.76 -8.53 8.96
CA ASP A 120 12.56 -9.71 8.62
C ASP A 120 12.03 -10.42 7.38
N GLU A 121 12.90 -11.16 6.69
CA GLU A 121 12.56 -11.90 5.47
C GLU A 121 11.53 -13.01 5.75
N ASP A 122 11.59 -13.66 6.92
CA ASP A 122 10.69 -14.76 7.28
C ASP A 122 9.23 -14.29 7.31
N SER A 123 8.97 -13.11 7.88
CA SER A 123 7.63 -12.53 7.90
C SER A 123 7.10 -12.21 6.49
N CYS A 124 8.00 -11.91 5.55
CA CYS A 124 7.65 -11.63 4.16
C CYS A 124 7.27 -12.91 3.40
N PHE A 125 7.84 -14.07 3.72
CA PHE A 125 7.43 -15.35 3.12
C PHE A 125 5.98 -15.71 3.44
N GLU A 126 5.50 -15.43 4.66
CA GLU A 126 4.09 -15.66 5.00
C GLU A 126 3.16 -14.76 4.16
N VAL A 127 3.56 -13.52 3.91
CA VAL A 127 2.80 -12.60 3.07
C VAL A 127 2.84 -13.01 1.60
N LEU A 128 3.98 -13.49 1.10
CA LEU A 128 4.10 -14.05 -0.26
C LEU A 128 3.15 -15.24 -0.44
N LYS A 129 3.07 -16.13 0.54
CA LYS A 129 2.15 -17.27 0.52
C LYS A 129 0.69 -16.84 0.44
N GLU A 130 0.30 -15.76 1.14
CA GLU A 130 -1.04 -15.20 1.01
C GLU A 130 -1.24 -14.60 -0.40
N ALA A 131 -0.27 -13.84 -0.92
CA ALA A 131 -0.35 -13.25 -2.26
C ALA A 131 -0.53 -14.31 -3.36
N CYS A 132 0.04 -15.49 -3.21
CA CYS A 132 -0.13 -16.60 -4.15
C CYS A 132 -1.59 -17.04 -4.37
N LYS A 133 -2.47 -16.76 -3.42
CA LYS A 133 -3.91 -17.04 -3.54
C LYS A 133 -4.64 -16.04 -4.45
N TYR A 134 -3.98 -14.92 -4.78
CA TYR A 134 -4.55 -13.79 -5.52
C TYR A 134 -3.75 -13.44 -6.79
N LYS A 135 -3.12 -14.44 -7.42
CA LYS A 135 -2.34 -14.25 -8.66
C LYS A 135 -3.17 -13.74 -9.84
N ASP A 136 -4.48 -13.88 -9.76
CA ASP A 136 -5.42 -13.30 -10.71
C ASP A 136 -5.56 -11.77 -10.58
N LYS A 137 -5.17 -11.20 -9.42
CA LYS A 137 -5.26 -9.77 -9.11
C LYS A 137 -3.91 -9.08 -8.98
N ILE A 138 -2.91 -9.78 -8.42
CA ILE A 138 -1.58 -9.26 -8.13
C ILE A 138 -0.63 -9.69 -9.25
N ILE A 139 -0.09 -8.73 -10.00
CA ILE A 139 0.84 -9.03 -11.11
C ILE A 139 2.28 -9.20 -10.63
N GLY A 140 2.66 -8.54 -9.56
CA GLY A 140 4.04 -8.52 -9.10
C GLY A 140 4.17 -8.22 -7.62
N VAL A 141 5.40 -8.36 -7.15
CA VAL A 141 5.79 -8.01 -5.79
C VAL A 141 6.88 -6.94 -5.80
N GLY A 142 6.91 -6.13 -4.75
CA GLY A 142 7.83 -5.03 -4.59
C GLY A 142 8.49 -4.99 -3.22
N LEU A 143 9.35 -4.02 -3.03
CA LEU A 143 10.04 -3.74 -1.77
C LEU A 143 9.92 -2.25 -1.50
N ASP A 144 9.46 -1.85 -0.32
CA ASP A 144 9.28 -0.46 0.07
C ASP A 144 9.61 -0.20 1.55
N SER A 145 9.27 0.98 2.07
CA SER A 145 9.57 1.43 3.42
C SER A 145 11.04 1.84 3.58
N SER A 146 11.58 1.86 4.81
CA SER A 146 12.88 2.43 5.16
C SER A 146 14.04 1.70 4.46
N GLU A 147 14.67 2.37 3.49
CA GLU A 147 15.75 1.81 2.69
C GLU A 147 17.06 1.73 3.47
N LYS A 148 17.34 2.74 4.27
CA LYS A 148 18.59 2.85 5.03
C LYS A 148 18.75 1.70 6.01
N GLY A 149 19.84 0.93 5.86
CA GLY A 149 20.12 -0.25 6.68
C GLY A 149 19.36 -1.52 6.26
N ASN A 150 18.51 -1.46 5.23
CA ASN A 150 17.73 -2.57 4.73
C ASN A 150 17.96 -2.80 3.23
N PRO A 151 19.17 -3.25 2.81
CA PRO A 151 19.50 -3.41 1.40
C PRO A 151 18.67 -4.52 0.74
N PRO A 152 18.44 -4.48 -0.58
CA PRO A 152 17.67 -5.49 -1.29
C PRO A 152 18.23 -6.91 -1.15
N THR A 153 19.54 -7.03 -0.92
CA THR A 153 20.21 -8.32 -0.71
C THR A 153 19.69 -9.10 0.49
N LYS A 154 19.09 -8.43 1.47
CA LYS A 154 18.39 -9.03 2.62
C LYS A 154 17.22 -9.91 2.21
N PHE A 155 16.61 -9.65 1.04
CA PHE A 155 15.37 -10.30 0.54
C PHE A 155 15.63 -11.15 -0.71
N LYS A 156 16.88 -11.57 -0.92
CA LYS A 156 17.27 -12.33 -2.12
C LYS A 156 16.45 -13.61 -2.27
N SER A 157 16.37 -14.42 -1.23
CA SER A 157 15.66 -15.71 -1.26
C SER A 157 14.15 -15.52 -1.47
N LEU A 158 13.59 -14.47 -0.87
CA LEU A 158 12.18 -14.10 -1.04
C LEU A 158 11.86 -13.75 -2.49
N PHE A 159 12.69 -12.92 -3.12
CA PHE A 159 12.49 -12.52 -4.52
C PHE A 159 12.71 -13.67 -5.50
N GLU A 160 13.70 -14.53 -5.25
CA GLU A 160 13.88 -15.78 -6.01
C GLU A 160 12.61 -16.63 -5.94
N LYS A 161 12.04 -16.82 -4.74
CA LYS A 161 10.80 -17.54 -4.56
C LYS A 161 9.61 -16.87 -5.26
N ALA A 162 9.50 -15.56 -5.19
CA ALA A 162 8.43 -14.81 -5.87
C ALA A 162 8.49 -14.98 -7.40
N ILE A 163 9.69 -15.00 -7.98
CA ILE A 163 9.90 -15.29 -9.42
C ILE A 163 9.48 -16.72 -9.76
N GLU A 164 9.86 -17.71 -8.94
CA GLU A 164 9.41 -19.11 -9.11
C GLU A 164 7.88 -19.23 -9.09
N GLU A 165 7.22 -18.42 -8.24
CA GLU A 165 5.75 -18.37 -8.17
C GLU A 165 5.12 -17.60 -9.35
N GLY A 166 5.93 -16.99 -10.23
CA GLY A 166 5.49 -16.31 -11.45
C GLY A 166 5.13 -14.85 -11.27
N PHE A 167 5.50 -14.21 -10.16
CA PHE A 167 5.35 -12.77 -9.96
C PHE A 167 6.43 -11.98 -10.70
N LEU A 168 6.06 -10.82 -11.23
CA LEU A 168 7.03 -9.80 -11.61
C LEU A 168 7.62 -9.16 -10.35
N THR A 169 8.83 -8.63 -10.45
CA THR A 169 9.53 -8.05 -9.30
C THR A 169 9.97 -6.62 -9.58
N VAL A 170 9.72 -5.74 -8.61
CA VAL A 170 10.15 -4.34 -8.59
C VAL A 170 10.67 -3.98 -7.20
N ALA A 171 11.29 -2.82 -7.04
CA ALA A 171 11.67 -2.31 -5.72
C ALA A 171 11.82 -0.79 -5.76
N HIS A 172 11.55 -0.14 -4.61
CA HIS A 172 12.09 1.19 -4.37
C HIS A 172 13.60 1.08 -4.21
N ALA A 173 14.36 1.92 -4.90
CA ALA A 173 15.82 1.91 -4.89
C ALA A 173 16.38 3.31 -5.13
N GLY A 174 17.46 3.64 -4.42
CA GLY A 174 18.12 4.94 -4.55
C GLY A 174 17.33 6.09 -3.90
N GLU A 175 16.43 5.82 -2.96
CA GLU A 175 15.64 6.82 -2.25
C GLU A 175 16.44 7.45 -1.11
N GLU A 176 17.15 6.64 -0.32
CA GLU A 176 18.00 7.08 0.79
C GLU A 176 19.44 6.59 0.67
N GLY A 177 19.74 5.72 -0.25
CA GLY A 177 21.04 5.09 -0.43
C GLY A 177 21.41 4.88 -1.89
N PRO A 178 22.67 4.45 -2.17
CA PRO A 178 23.10 4.11 -3.51
C PRO A 178 22.46 2.82 -4.01
#